data_f38857435acb14fdf4fa2f07bf242a79
#
_entry.id   f38857435acb14fdf4fa2f07bf242a79
#
_cell.length_a   1.000
_cell.length_b   1.000
_cell.length_c   1.000
_cell.angle_alpha   90.00
_cell.angle_beta   90.00
_cell.angle_gamma   90.00
#
_symmetry.space_group_name_H-M   'P 1'
#
loop_
_entity.id
_entity.type
_entity.pdbx_description
1 polymer ?
#
loop_
_entity_poly.entity_id
_entity_poly.type
_entity_poly.pdbx_seq_one_letter_code
_entity_poly.pdbx_strand_id
1 'polypeptide(L)'
;GHAYHFMSTGKHQSILNNECSLYFVEAPSTCNEVIVSNYLLKTSTDARFKRWIISNMISRTYFHNMVTHYMEAVYQDRIYKMIDNNEMLNADVLSTVKKEVMQEFFGDSLVVNEGAELTWMRQPHYYMGLYPYTYSAGLTIGTAIANQIEENPEHAKVWLDTLSKGGSMSAKDLAIHAGCDVSTDEPLKQAIAYVGHLVDQLESLTAELKA
;
A
#
# COMPACT_ATOMS: atom_id res chain seq x y z
N GLY A 1 -8.15 -7.54 7.49
CA GLY A 1 -6.80 -7.28 8.02
C GLY A 1 -6.87 -6.58 9.36
N HIS A 2 -7.22 -5.31 9.38
CA HIS A 2 -7.25 -4.47 10.60
C HIS A 2 -8.06 -5.09 11.75
N ALA A 3 -9.29 -5.52 11.49
CA ALA A 3 -10.15 -6.07 12.54
C ALA A 3 -9.50 -7.27 13.24
N TYR A 4 -8.90 -8.19 12.49
CA TYR A 4 -8.19 -9.32 13.06
C TYR A 4 -6.94 -8.87 13.82
N HIS A 5 -6.15 -7.96 13.26
CA HIS A 5 -4.93 -7.43 13.88
C HIS A 5 -5.25 -6.82 15.25
N PHE A 6 -6.16 -5.84 15.30
CA PHE A 6 -6.53 -5.19 16.57
C PHE A 6 -7.17 -6.14 17.58
N MET A 7 -7.98 -7.08 17.12
CA MET A 7 -8.54 -8.10 18.01
C MET A 7 -7.46 -9.05 18.56
N SER A 8 -6.46 -9.39 17.75
CA SER A 8 -5.34 -10.23 18.15
C SER A 8 -4.43 -9.51 19.14
N THR A 9 -4.04 -8.27 18.85
CA THR A 9 -3.23 -7.47 19.77
C THR A 9 -3.94 -7.23 21.10
N GLY A 10 -5.23 -6.90 21.09
CA GLY A 10 -6.03 -6.70 22.30
C GLY A 10 -6.12 -7.93 23.20
N LYS A 11 -5.91 -9.13 22.67
CA LYS A 11 -5.88 -10.39 23.43
C LYS A 11 -4.50 -10.73 24.00
N HIS A 12 -3.43 -10.29 23.34
CA HIS A 12 -2.07 -10.76 23.64
C HIS A 12 -1.15 -9.67 24.20
N GLN A 13 -1.52 -8.40 24.05
CA GLN A 13 -0.72 -7.27 24.49
C GLN A 13 -1.39 -6.49 25.63
N SER A 14 -0.56 -5.81 26.42
CA SER A 14 -1.06 -4.80 27.37
C SER A 14 -1.61 -3.59 26.61
N ILE A 15 -2.42 -2.77 27.27
CA ILE A 15 -2.97 -1.56 26.68
C ILE A 15 -1.89 -0.60 26.15
N LEU A 16 -0.70 -0.60 26.73
CA LEU A 16 0.42 0.24 26.32
C LEU A 16 1.07 -0.22 25.00
N ASN A 17 0.89 -1.48 24.65
CA ASN A 17 1.46 -2.10 23.45
C ASN A 17 0.36 -2.59 22.48
N ASN A 18 -0.86 -2.09 22.63
CA ASN A 18 -1.98 -2.55 21.80
C ASN A 18 -1.93 -2.04 20.37
N GLU A 19 -1.32 -0.87 20.15
CA GLU A 19 -1.23 -0.25 18.81
C GLU A 19 0.16 -0.45 18.23
N CYS A 20 0.23 -0.94 16.99
CA CYS A 20 1.47 -1.01 16.24
C CYS A 20 1.82 0.34 15.62
N SER A 21 3.07 0.48 15.16
CA SER A 21 3.51 1.65 14.39
C SER A 21 2.66 1.84 13.13
N LEU A 22 2.36 3.10 12.77
CA LEU A 22 1.69 3.47 11.53
C LEU A 22 2.40 2.90 10.28
N TYR A 23 3.72 2.79 10.29
CA TYR A 23 4.48 2.17 9.19
C TYR A 23 4.04 0.74 8.88
N PHE A 24 3.56 -0.01 9.86
CA PHE A 24 3.14 -1.40 9.72
C PHE A 24 1.61 -1.56 9.63
N VAL A 25 0.85 -0.53 9.99
CA VAL A 25 -0.60 -0.64 10.21
C VAL A 25 -1.38 -1.12 8.96
N GLU A 26 -0.94 -0.76 7.75
CA GLU A 26 -1.61 -1.16 6.51
C GLU A 26 -1.13 -2.52 5.95
N ALA A 27 -0.08 -3.12 6.51
CA ALA A 27 0.38 -4.42 6.04
C ALA A 27 -0.69 -5.53 6.20
N PRO A 28 -1.47 -5.61 7.31
CA PRO A 28 -2.52 -6.63 7.44
C PRO A 28 -3.68 -6.47 6.46
N SER A 29 -4.08 -5.24 6.11
CA SER A 29 -5.17 -5.00 5.17
C SER A 29 -4.74 -5.35 3.75
N THR A 30 -3.59 -4.85 3.32
CA THR A 30 -3.07 -5.08 1.97
C THR A 30 -2.63 -6.53 1.73
N CYS A 31 -2.05 -7.18 2.72
CA CYS A 31 -1.74 -8.62 2.67
C CYS A 31 -3.00 -9.45 2.39
N ASN A 32 -4.11 -9.17 3.09
CA ASN A 32 -5.37 -9.86 2.86
C ASN A 32 -5.93 -9.61 1.45
N GLU A 33 -5.81 -8.39 0.91
CA GLU A 33 -6.21 -8.10 -0.47
C GLU A 33 -5.46 -8.98 -1.47
N VAL A 34 -4.13 -9.11 -1.31
CA VAL A 34 -3.29 -9.93 -2.18
C VAL A 34 -3.63 -11.41 -2.03
N ILE A 35 -3.71 -11.93 -0.79
CA ILE A 35 -4.05 -13.35 -0.53
C ILE A 35 -5.40 -13.73 -1.14
N VAL A 36 -6.45 -12.92 -0.90
CA VAL A 36 -7.79 -13.20 -1.42
C VAL A 36 -7.82 -13.15 -2.94
N SER A 37 -7.15 -12.16 -3.54
CA SER A 37 -7.07 -12.03 -4.99
C SER A 37 -6.34 -13.20 -5.62
N ASN A 38 -5.19 -13.63 -5.07
CA ASN A 38 -4.44 -14.81 -5.53
C ASN A 38 -5.26 -16.09 -5.41
N TYR A 39 -5.98 -16.26 -4.30
CA TYR A 39 -6.89 -17.37 -4.12
C TYR A 39 -7.98 -17.43 -5.20
N LEU A 40 -8.62 -16.30 -5.49
CA LEU A 40 -9.65 -16.20 -6.52
C LEU A 40 -9.08 -16.46 -7.93
N LEU A 41 -7.88 -15.96 -8.24
CA LEU A 41 -7.20 -16.25 -9.50
C LEU A 41 -6.89 -17.74 -9.66
N LYS A 42 -6.44 -18.39 -8.60
CA LYS A 42 -6.07 -19.80 -8.60
C LYS A 42 -7.29 -20.73 -8.72
N THR A 43 -8.40 -20.36 -8.10
CA THR A 43 -9.60 -21.21 -8.05
C THR A 43 -10.59 -20.98 -9.19
N SER A 44 -10.53 -19.82 -9.86
CA SER A 44 -11.42 -19.52 -10.99
C SER A 44 -10.95 -20.20 -12.29
N THR A 45 -11.92 -20.67 -13.08
CA THR A 45 -11.71 -21.14 -14.46
C THR A 45 -12.21 -20.13 -15.51
N ASP A 46 -12.90 -19.05 -15.09
CA ASP A 46 -13.44 -18.05 -15.98
C ASP A 46 -12.40 -16.98 -16.31
N ALA A 47 -11.97 -16.89 -17.56
CA ALA A 47 -10.98 -15.94 -18.04
C ALA A 47 -11.42 -14.48 -17.87
N ARG A 48 -12.72 -14.18 -18.02
CA ARG A 48 -13.28 -12.82 -17.82
C ARG A 48 -13.19 -12.41 -16.36
N PHE A 49 -13.51 -13.33 -15.45
CA PHE A 49 -13.42 -13.08 -14.02
C PHE A 49 -11.96 -12.93 -13.58
N LYS A 50 -11.05 -13.79 -14.05
CA LYS A 50 -9.60 -13.61 -13.79
C LYS A 50 -9.09 -12.26 -14.26
N ARG A 51 -9.44 -11.87 -15.49
CA ARG A 51 -9.08 -10.57 -16.04
C ARG A 51 -9.60 -9.41 -15.17
N TRP A 52 -10.84 -9.51 -14.68
CA TRP A 52 -11.43 -8.53 -13.78
C TRP A 52 -10.67 -8.45 -12.45
N ILE A 53 -10.31 -9.59 -11.83
CA ILE A 53 -9.53 -9.63 -10.59
C ILE A 53 -8.19 -8.91 -10.79
N ILE A 54 -7.43 -9.28 -11.83
CA ILE A 54 -6.12 -8.67 -12.11
C ILE A 54 -6.25 -7.16 -12.35
N SER A 55 -7.25 -6.75 -13.12
CA SER A 55 -7.51 -5.32 -13.37
C SER A 55 -7.81 -4.55 -12.07
N ASN A 56 -8.54 -5.17 -11.13
CA ASN A 56 -8.78 -4.58 -9.80
C ASN A 56 -7.52 -4.56 -8.93
N MET A 57 -6.72 -5.62 -8.95
CA MET A 57 -5.44 -5.64 -8.23
C MET A 57 -4.54 -4.49 -8.71
N ILE A 58 -4.35 -4.36 -10.03
CA ILE A 58 -3.51 -3.30 -10.60
C ILE A 58 -4.07 -1.92 -10.24
N SER A 59 -5.37 -1.66 -10.47
CA SER A 59 -5.92 -0.31 -10.35
C SER A 59 -6.23 0.09 -8.91
N ARG A 60 -6.80 -0.81 -8.11
CA ARG A 60 -7.30 -0.47 -6.77
C ARG A 60 -6.33 -0.81 -5.65
N THR A 61 -5.57 -1.89 -5.79
CA THR A 61 -4.58 -2.24 -4.77
C THR A 61 -3.25 -1.59 -5.08
N TYR A 62 -2.59 -1.91 -6.19
CA TYR A 62 -1.23 -1.43 -6.44
C TYR A 62 -1.16 0.03 -6.86
N PHE A 63 -1.91 0.47 -7.88
CA PHE A 63 -1.89 1.86 -8.31
C PHE A 63 -2.35 2.80 -7.20
N HIS A 64 -3.41 2.44 -6.49
CA HIS A 64 -3.93 3.28 -5.40
C HIS A 64 -2.90 3.45 -4.29
N ASN A 65 -2.29 2.36 -3.82
CA ASN A 65 -1.37 2.40 -2.69
C ASN A 65 0.06 2.83 -3.07
N MET A 66 0.59 2.41 -4.23
CA MET A 66 1.98 2.68 -4.62
C MET A 66 2.16 3.90 -5.52
N VAL A 67 1.09 4.42 -6.14
CA VAL A 67 1.16 5.63 -6.96
C VAL A 67 0.37 6.76 -6.30
N THR A 68 -0.95 6.58 -6.08
CA THR A 68 -1.79 7.67 -5.57
C THR A 68 -1.36 8.09 -4.16
N HIS A 69 -1.30 7.16 -3.20
CA HIS A 69 -0.92 7.50 -1.83
C HIS A 69 0.57 7.87 -1.71
N TYR A 70 1.44 7.30 -2.55
CA TYR A 70 2.83 7.72 -2.56
C TYR A 70 3.00 9.15 -3.08
N MET A 71 2.27 9.52 -4.13
CA MET A 71 2.20 10.91 -4.60
C MET A 71 1.69 11.87 -3.50
N GLU A 72 0.71 11.44 -2.72
CA GLU A 72 0.20 12.19 -1.57
C GLU A 72 1.26 12.33 -0.48
N ALA A 73 2.04 11.29 -0.22
CA ALA A 73 3.16 11.35 0.72
C ALA A 73 4.25 12.32 0.27
N VAL A 74 4.60 12.34 -1.02
CA VAL A 74 5.56 13.29 -1.59
C VAL A 74 5.05 14.73 -1.45
N TYR A 75 3.76 14.97 -1.71
CA TYR A 75 3.15 16.27 -1.49
C TYR A 75 3.27 16.69 -0.02
N GLN A 76 2.92 15.82 0.90
CA GLN A 76 2.96 16.09 2.34
C GLN A 76 4.40 16.36 2.83
N ASP A 77 5.38 15.59 2.36
CA ASP A 77 6.79 15.81 2.69
C ASP A 77 7.28 17.20 2.22
N ARG A 78 6.87 17.63 1.02
CA ARG A 78 7.20 18.98 0.52
C ARG A 78 6.61 20.08 1.41
N ILE A 79 5.33 19.95 1.75
CA ILE A 79 4.67 20.92 2.62
C ILE A 79 5.33 20.98 4.00
N TYR A 80 5.70 19.86 4.58
CA TYR A 80 6.38 19.81 5.87
C TYR A 80 7.76 20.48 5.80
N LYS A 81 8.54 20.23 4.74
CA LYS A 81 9.83 20.90 4.50
C LYS A 81 9.68 22.42 4.35
N MET A 82 8.61 22.89 3.68
CA MET A 82 8.33 24.32 3.59
C MET A 82 8.04 24.92 4.98
N ILE A 83 7.28 24.23 5.82
CA ILE A 83 7.02 24.64 7.21
C ILE A 83 8.32 24.72 8.01
N ASP A 84 9.15 23.69 7.92
CA ASP A 84 10.43 23.62 8.63
C ASP A 84 11.39 24.76 8.20
N ASN A 85 11.28 25.20 6.94
CA ASN A 85 12.01 26.34 6.39
C ASN A 85 11.37 27.70 6.71
N ASN A 86 10.30 27.74 7.51
CA ASN A 86 9.53 28.95 7.84
C ASN A 86 8.93 29.65 6.59
N GLU A 87 8.59 28.90 5.55
CA GLU A 87 7.91 29.42 4.38
C GLU A 87 6.42 29.66 4.70
N MET A 88 5.83 30.72 4.11
CA MET A 88 4.43 31.03 4.31
C MET A 88 3.55 30.09 3.47
N LEU A 89 2.65 29.39 4.14
CA LEU A 89 1.66 28.54 3.48
C LEU A 89 0.29 29.24 3.44
N ASN A 90 -0.34 29.17 2.27
CA ASN A 90 -1.73 29.55 2.06
C ASN A 90 -2.38 28.58 1.05
N ALA A 91 -3.66 28.75 0.77
CA ALA A 91 -4.40 27.86 -0.13
C ALA A 91 -3.81 27.79 -1.55
N ASP A 92 -3.31 28.92 -2.07
CA ASP A 92 -2.73 28.98 -3.41
C ASP A 92 -1.40 28.20 -3.48
N VAL A 93 -0.54 28.35 -2.47
CA VAL A 93 0.71 27.60 -2.35
C VAL A 93 0.43 26.10 -2.26
N LEU A 94 -0.49 25.69 -1.38
CA LEU A 94 -0.86 24.29 -1.20
C LEU A 94 -1.39 23.67 -2.51
N SER A 95 -2.24 24.39 -3.24
CA SER A 95 -2.80 23.96 -4.53
C SER A 95 -1.71 23.90 -5.61
N THR A 96 -0.81 24.88 -5.67
CA THR A 96 0.30 24.91 -6.62
C THR A 96 1.21 23.72 -6.42
N VAL A 97 1.70 23.48 -5.19
CA VAL A 97 2.56 22.34 -4.88
C VAL A 97 1.87 21.00 -5.18
N LYS A 98 0.57 20.89 -4.89
CA LYS A 98 -0.20 19.68 -5.23
C LYS A 98 -0.25 19.42 -6.72
N LYS A 99 -0.50 20.46 -7.51
CA LYS A 99 -0.53 20.38 -8.97
C LYS A 99 0.83 19.99 -9.55
N GLU A 100 1.91 20.58 -9.06
CA GLU A 100 3.28 20.25 -9.48
C GLU A 100 3.60 18.77 -9.21
N VAL A 101 3.31 18.27 -8.00
CA VAL A 101 3.52 16.86 -7.67
C VAL A 101 2.69 15.95 -8.58
N MET A 102 1.44 16.27 -8.87
CA MET A 102 0.62 15.51 -9.81
C MET A 102 1.23 15.49 -11.22
N GLN A 103 1.72 16.62 -11.71
CA GLN A 103 2.38 16.72 -13.02
C GLN A 103 3.67 15.91 -13.09
N GLU A 104 4.47 15.91 -12.02
CA GLU A 104 5.68 15.10 -11.94
C GLU A 104 5.39 13.59 -11.99
N PHE A 105 4.34 13.15 -11.28
CA PHE A 105 3.97 11.73 -11.24
C PHE A 105 3.37 11.23 -12.54
N PHE A 106 2.55 12.03 -13.19
CA PHE A 106 1.79 11.59 -14.37
C PHE A 106 2.42 12.04 -15.70
N GLY A 107 3.31 13.04 -15.68
CA GLY A 107 3.91 13.59 -16.90
C GLY A 107 2.86 13.96 -17.95
N ASP A 108 3.11 13.55 -19.18
CA ASP A 108 2.19 13.75 -20.31
C ASP A 108 1.11 12.66 -20.41
N SER A 109 1.12 11.66 -19.51
CA SER A 109 0.18 10.52 -19.56
C SER A 109 -1.22 10.88 -19.07
N LEU A 110 -1.37 12.00 -18.35
CA LEU A 110 -2.63 12.44 -17.76
C LEU A 110 -2.77 13.97 -17.83
N VAL A 111 -3.94 14.43 -18.25
CA VAL A 111 -4.30 15.83 -18.12
C VAL A 111 -4.82 16.10 -16.71
N VAL A 112 -4.11 16.94 -15.96
CA VAL A 112 -4.56 17.40 -14.64
C VAL A 112 -5.63 18.47 -14.83
N ASN A 113 -6.90 18.09 -14.65
CA ASN A 113 -8.02 19.01 -14.76
C ASN A 113 -8.02 20.04 -13.61
N GLU A 114 -8.60 21.22 -13.88
CA GLU A 114 -8.82 22.24 -12.85
C GLU A 114 -9.64 21.66 -11.67
N GLY A 115 -9.17 21.91 -10.46
CA GLY A 115 -9.78 21.42 -9.23
C GLY A 115 -9.24 20.05 -8.74
N ALA A 116 -8.47 19.31 -9.57
CA ALA A 116 -7.86 18.07 -9.12
C ALA A 116 -6.82 18.31 -8.00
N GLU A 117 -6.14 19.46 -8.04
CA GLU A 117 -5.19 19.91 -7.04
C GLU A 117 -5.83 20.21 -5.68
N LEU A 118 -7.16 20.42 -5.62
CA LEU A 118 -7.87 20.76 -4.40
C LEU A 118 -8.15 19.57 -3.47
N THR A 119 -7.72 18.36 -3.83
CA THR A 119 -7.93 17.16 -3.01
C THR A 119 -7.34 17.26 -1.60
N TRP A 120 -6.31 18.11 -1.40
CA TRP A 120 -5.73 18.38 -0.08
C TRP A 120 -6.75 18.95 0.91
N MET A 121 -7.78 19.68 0.45
CA MET A 121 -8.79 20.28 1.34
C MET A 121 -9.75 19.27 1.96
N ARG A 122 -9.97 18.11 1.33
CA ARG A 122 -10.98 17.14 1.78
C ARG A 122 -10.41 15.85 2.35
N GLN A 123 -9.15 15.53 2.08
CA GLN A 123 -8.59 14.24 2.44
C GLN A 123 -7.99 14.28 3.84
N PRO A 124 -8.57 13.60 4.84
CA PRO A 124 -8.13 13.67 6.21
C PRO A 124 -6.71 13.13 6.43
N HIS A 125 -6.23 12.25 5.56
CA HIS A 125 -4.89 11.66 5.62
C HIS A 125 -3.76 12.70 5.67
N TYR A 126 -3.94 13.87 5.06
CA TYR A 126 -2.95 14.95 5.11
C TYR A 126 -2.82 15.61 6.49
N TYR A 127 -3.77 15.35 7.39
CA TYR A 127 -3.81 15.92 8.75
C TYR A 127 -3.50 14.87 9.83
N MET A 128 -2.99 13.70 9.42
CA MET A 128 -2.70 12.56 10.31
C MET A 128 -1.18 12.26 10.39
N GLY A 129 -0.34 13.28 10.35
CA GLY A 129 1.09 13.09 10.21
C GLY A 129 1.46 12.55 8.82
N LEU A 130 2.52 11.80 8.69
CA LEU A 130 2.97 11.22 7.41
C LEU A 130 2.19 9.94 7.04
N TYR A 131 0.87 9.93 7.26
CA TYR A 131 0.04 8.74 7.07
C TYR A 131 0.01 8.19 5.63
N PRO A 132 -0.05 9.00 4.54
CA PRO A 132 -0.18 8.46 3.17
C PRO A 132 0.91 7.46 2.77
N TYR A 133 2.16 7.60 3.23
CA TYR A 133 3.22 6.65 2.88
C TYR A 133 3.01 5.25 3.48
N THR A 134 2.20 5.12 4.53
CA THR A 134 1.95 3.85 5.22
C THR A 134 1.31 2.82 4.30
N TYR A 135 0.57 3.27 3.31
CA TYR A 135 -0.06 2.40 2.31
C TYR A 135 0.96 1.72 1.39
N SER A 136 1.92 2.48 0.88
CA SER A 136 3.00 1.92 0.04
C SER A 136 3.90 0.98 0.85
N ALA A 137 4.25 1.37 2.08
CA ALA A 137 5.01 0.53 3.00
C ALA A 137 4.25 -0.76 3.34
N GLY A 138 2.98 -0.63 3.72
CA GLY A 138 2.11 -1.75 4.06
C GLY A 138 1.91 -2.73 2.90
N LEU A 139 1.69 -2.22 1.67
CA LEU A 139 1.51 -3.07 0.50
C LEU A 139 2.82 -3.78 0.10
N THR A 140 3.97 -3.13 0.25
CA THR A 140 5.28 -3.76 0.04
C THR A 140 5.45 -4.96 0.98
N ILE A 141 5.22 -4.78 2.28
CA ILE A 141 5.26 -5.85 3.28
C ILE A 141 4.18 -6.90 2.97
N GLY A 142 2.93 -6.47 2.72
CA GLY A 142 1.80 -7.35 2.46
C GLY A 142 2.00 -8.24 1.24
N THR A 143 2.60 -7.71 0.16
CA THR A 143 2.93 -8.49 -1.04
C THR A 143 3.98 -9.56 -0.73
N ALA A 144 5.06 -9.21 -0.02
CA ALA A 144 6.12 -10.15 0.35
C ALA A 144 5.55 -11.30 1.20
N ILE A 145 4.73 -10.98 2.20
CA ILE A 145 4.12 -11.98 3.09
C ILE A 145 3.11 -12.86 2.34
N ALA A 146 2.27 -12.27 1.48
CA ALA A 146 1.30 -13.03 0.69
C ALA A 146 1.98 -14.05 -0.22
N ASN A 147 3.08 -13.66 -0.89
CA ASN A 147 3.87 -14.56 -1.73
C ASN A 147 4.50 -15.69 -0.91
N GLN A 148 5.08 -15.40 0.25
CA GLN A 148 5.65 -16.41 1.15
C GLN A 148 4.59 -17.40 1.67
N ILE A 149 3.37 -16.93 1.96
CA ILE A 149 2.25 -17.82 2.36
C ILE A 149 1.79 -18.67 1.18
N GLU A 150 1.82 -18.18 -0.05
CA GLU A 150 1.46 -18.94 -1.25
C GLU A 150 2.50 -20.04 -1.54
N GLU A 151 3.79 -19.74 -1.40
CA GLU A 151 4.89 -20.70 -1.55
C GLU A 151 4.92 -21.73 -0.42
N ASN A 152 4.68 -21.29 0.81
CA ASN A 152 4.67 -22.15 1.99
C ASN A 152 3.52 -21.77 2.94
N PRO A 153 2.39 -22.49 2.95
CA PRO A 153 1.24 -22.19 3.80
C PRO A 153 1.55 -22.15 5.32
N GLU A 154 2.60 -22.81 5.78
CA GLU A 154 3.03 -22.75 7.19
C GLU A 154 3.48 -21.34 7.60
N HIS A 155 3.89 -20.50 6.64
CA HIS A 155 4.25 -19.11 6.90
C HIS A 155 3.07 -18.29 7.43
N ALA A 156 1.83 -18.69 7.16
CA ALA A 156 0.65 -18.08 7.76
C ALA A 156 0.68 -18.10 9.29
N LYS A 157 1.31 -19.09 9.93
CA LYS A 157 1.46 -19.14 11.39
C LYS A 157 2.38 -18.03 11.91
N VAL A 158 3.47 -17.77 11.19
CA VAL A 158 4.40 -16.67 11.49
C VAL A 158 3.68 -15.34 11.35
N TRP A 159 2.92 -15.18 10.27
CA TRP A 159 2.12 -13.97 10.03
C TRP A 159 1.10 -13.74 11.15
N LEU A 160 0.32 -14.74 11.53
CA LEU A 160 -0.66 -14.63 12.59
C LEU A 160 -0.01 -14.33 13.96
N ASP A 161 1.16 -14.91 14.25
CA ASP A 161 1.94 -14.59 15.44
C ASP A 161 2.41 -13.12 15.41
N THR A 162 2.92 -12.64 14.28
CA THR A 162 3.31 -11.23 14.09
C THR A 162 2.15 -10.29 14.39
N LEU A 163 0.95 -10.58 13.89
CA LEU A 163 -0.25 -9.78 14.17
C LEU A 163 -0.67 -9.75 15.64
N SER A 164 -0.12 -10.62 16.48
CA SER A 164 -0.35 -10.61 17.92
C SER A 164 0.60 -9.70 18.71
N LYS A 165 1.68 -9.20 18.08
CA LYS A 165 2.75 -8.45 18.76
C LYS A 165 2.40 -6.98 19.02
N GLY A 166 1.48 -6.39 18.25
CA GLY A 166 1.09 -4.98 18.41
C GLY A 166 2.28 -4.03 18.42
N GLY A 167 2.32 -3.14 19.40
CA GLY A 167 3.42 -2.18 19.62
C GLY A 167 4.57 -2.69 20.48
N SER A 168 4.65 -4.00 20.75
CA SER A 168 5.76 -4.58 21.54
C SER A 168 7.09 -4.63 20.79
N MET A 169 7.07 -4.41 19.48
CA MET A 169 8.23 -4.40 18.60
C MET A 169 8.22 -3.13 17.73
N SER A 170 9.40 -2.70 17.27
CA SER A 170 9.48 -1.64 16.26
C SER A 170 8.83 -2.08 14.93
N ALA A 171 8.42 -1.13 14.09
CA ALA A 171 7.87 -1.45 12.76
C ALA A 171 8.81 -2.31 11.92
N LYS A 172 10.12 -2.00 11.98
CA LYS A 172 11.17 -2.78 11.30
C LYS A 172 11.23 -4.21 11.82
N ASP A 173 11.24 -4.38 13.15
CA ASP A 173 11.34 -5.70 13.75
C ASP A 173 10.08 -6.53 13.50
N LEU A 174 8.89 -5.90 13.48
CA LEU A 174 7.63 -6.56 13.08
C LEU A 174 7.69 -7.08 11.64
N ALA A 175 8.19 -6.26 10.71
CA ALA A 175 8.33 -6.65 9.31
C ALA A 175 9.32 -7.81 9.16
N ILE A 176 10.48 -7.73 9.81
CA ILE A 176 11.49 -8.80 9.82
C ILE A 176 10.94 -10.08 10.47
N HIS A 177 10.22 -9.96 11.59
CA HIS A 177 9.58 -11.09 12.25
C HIS A 177 8.56 -11.79 11.34
N ALA A 178 7.84 -11.00 10.53
CA ALA A 178 6.91 -11.52 9.51
C ALA A 178 7.62 -12.14 8.30
N GLY A 179 8.94 -12.02 8.17
CA GLY A 179 9.72 -12.52 7.04
C GLY A 179 10.03 -11.49 5.95
N CYS A 180 9.80 -10.20 6.20
CA CYS A 180 10.06 -9.13 5.25
C CYS A 180 11.15 -8.17 5.77
N ASP A 181 12.37 -8.26 5.22
CA ASP A 181 13.48 -7.37 5.62
C ASP A 181 13.38 -6.01 4.91
N VAL A 182 12.71 -5.06 5.57
CA VAL A 182 12.55 -3.68 5.10
C VAL A 182 13.80 -2.80 5.26
N SER A 183 14.94 -3.35 5.70
CA SER A 183 16.21 -2.63 5.71
C SER A 183 16.90 -2.64 4.34
N THR A 184 16.40 -3.41 3.41
CA THR A 184 16.85 -3.51 2.02
C THR A 184 15.77 -3.04 1.06
N ASP A 185 16.11 -2.82 -0.20
CA ASP A 185 15.16 -2.48 -1.26
C ASP A 185 14.52 -3.72 -1.92
N GLU A 186 14.92 -4.91 -1.49
CA GLU A 186 14.50 -6.18 -2.10
C GLU A 186 12.98 -6.39 -2.04
N PRO A 187 12.27 -6.18 -0.91
CA PRO A 187 10.81 -6.34 -0.88
C PRO A 187 10.09 -5.38 -1.84
N LEU A 188 10.59 -4.16 -2.01
CA LEU A 188 10.02 -3.21 -2.95
C LEU A 188 10.24 -3.66 -4.40
N LYS A 189 11.42 -4.14 -4.74
CA LYS A 189 11.72 -4.70 -6.09
C LYS A 189 10.81 -5.89 -6.39
N GLN A 190 10.60 -6.79 -5.43
CA GLN A 190 9.69 -7.92 -5.56
C GLN A 190 8.24 -7.47 -5.78
N ALA A 191 7.77 -6.47 -5.05
CA ALA A 191 6.42 -5.92 -5.25
C ALA A 191 6.26 -5.30 -6.63
N ILE A 192 7.26 -4.57 -7.14
CA ILE A 192 7.26 -4.00 -8.50
C ILE A 192 7.26 -5.11 -9.56
N ALA A 193 8.09 -6.13 -9.40
CA ALA A 193 8.13 -7.27 -10.31
C ALA A 193 6.79 -8.03 -10.32
N TYR A 194 6.14 -8.16 -9.16
CA TYR A 194 4.81 -8.76 -9.06
C TYR A 194 3.77 -7.99 -9.86
N VAL A 195 3.79 -6.65 -9.81
CA VAL A 195 2.91 -5.80 -10.64
C VAL A 195 3.19 -6.02 -12.13
N GLY A 196 4.46 -6.10 -12.54
CA GLY A 196 4.83 -6.42 -13.93
C GLY A 196 4.21 -7.73 -14.39
N HIS A 197 4.29 -8.78 -13.56
CA HIS A 197 3.67 -10.06 -13.85
C HIS A 197 2.13 -9.99 -13.95
N LEU A 198 1.47 -9.18 -13.13
CA LEU A 198 0.02 -8.95 -13.25
C LEU A 198 -0.34 -8.27 -14.59
N VAL A 199 0.49 -7.34 -15.06
CA VAL A 199 0.30 -6.68 -16.36
C VAL A 199 0.42 -7.68 -17.50
N ASP A 200 1.45 -8.53 -17.52
CA ASP A 200 1.65 -9.57 -18.52
C ASP A 200 0.46 -10.55 -18.56
N GLN A 201 -0.05 -10.94 -17.40
CA GLN A 201 -1.24 -11.78 -17.31
C GLN A 201 -2.49 -11.07 -17.84
N LEU A 202 -2.65 -9.78 -17.55
CA LEU A 202 -3.78 -8.98 -18.05
C LEU A 202 -3.78 -8.89 -19.57
N GLU A 203 -2.61 -8.68 -20.18
CA GLU A 203 -2.45 -8.66 -21.63
C GLU A 203 -2.80 -10.01 -22.25
N SER A 204 -2.27 -11.11 -21.71
CA SER A 204 -2.53 -12.46 -22.17
C SER A 204 -4.01 -12.82 -22.12
N LEU A 205 -4.69 -12.58 -21.01
CA LEU A 205 -6.13 -12.81 -20.86
C LEU A 205 -6.97 -11.89 -21.76
N THR A 206 -6.49 -10.68 -22.02
CA THR A 206 -7.18 -9.76 -22.92
C THR A 206 -7.10 -10.22 -24.38
N ALA A 207 -5.96 -10.79 -24.79
CA ALA A 207 -5.79 -11.38 -26.10
C ALA A 207 -6.66 -12.63 -26.28
N GLU A 208 -6.66 -13.53 -25.29
CA GLU A 208 -7.52 -14.72 -25.28
C GLU A 208 -9.01 -14.40 -25.44
N LEU A 209 -9.50 -13.36 -24.75
CA LEU A 209 -10.91 -12.97 -24.80
C LEU A 209 -11.32 -12.24 -26.09
N LYS A 210 -10.38 -11.84 -26.93
CA LYS A 210 -10.64 -11.22 -28.25
C LYS A 210 -10.57 -12.22 -29.41
N ALA A 211 -9.98 -13.39 -29.16
CA ALA A 211 -9.88 -14.47 -30.16
C ALA A 211 -11.17 -15.28 -30.23
#